data_09395abe838b938f18c160e090886231
#
_entry.id   09395abe838b938f18c160e090886231
#
_cell.length_a   1.000
_cell.length_b   1.000
_cell.length_c   1.000
_cell.angle_alpha   90.00
_cell.angle_beta   90.00
_cell.angle_gamma   90.00
#
_symmetry.space_group_name_H-M   'P 1'
#
loop_
_entity.id
_entity.type
_entity.pdbx_description
1 polymer ?
#
loop_
_entity_poly.entity_id
_entity_poly.type
_entity_poly.pdbx_seq_one_letter_code
_entity_poly.pdbx_strand_id
1 'polypeptide(L)'
;GIAAIICSGIILKKTKIFEGDPAPFVMELPAYHWPTAGTVLRSMWERGWSFIKKAGTIILLSTIVVWFTTYFGFTEDGFRMLAEDEIDMSILGKIGQCLAWIFIPQGFGNWQATVASITGLVAKENIVGTMGILYSAGEGSVYANMAATFTVASGYAFLAFNLLCAPCFAAMGAIKREMNNTRWFWIAIGYQCGLAYVVSLCVYQIGTLITTGAFGIGTV
;
A
#
# COMPACT_ATOMS: atom_id res chain seq x y z
N GLY A 1 7.57 2.71 10.26
CA GLY A 1 6.94 3.92 9.71
C GLY A 1 7.68 5.19 10.14
N ILE A 2 7.64 5.54 11.44
CA ILE A 2 8.21 6.81 11.97
C ILE A 2 9.69 6.96 11.66
N ALA A 3 10.51 5.92 11.89
CA ALA A 3 11.94 5.94 11.56
C ALA A 3 12.18 6.18 10.07
N ALA A 4 11.39 5.56 9.19
CA ALA A 4 11.50 5.77 7.75
C ALA A 4 11.19 7.22 7.35
N ILE A 5 10.18 7.85 7.97
CA ILE A 5 9.82 9.26 7.73
C ILE A 5 10.98 10.18 8.14
N ILE A 6 11.56 9.97 9.33
CA ILE A 6 12.66 10.79 9.84
C ILE A 6 13.90 10.63 8.96
N CYS A 7 14.32 9.41 8.65
CA CYS A 7 15.48 9.13 7.80
C CYS A 7 15.28 9.70 6.39
N SER A 8 14.09 9.51 5.81
CA SER A 8 13.73 10.05 4.50
C SER A 8 13.77 11.58 4.49
N GLY A 9 13.22 12.24 5.52
CA GLY A 9 13.27 13.70 5.65
C GLY A 9 14.68 14.25 5.76
N ILE A 10 15.56 13.59 6.54
CA ILE A 10 16.98 13.98 6.66
C ILE A 10 17.71 13.82 5.33
N ILE A 11 17.49 12.70 4.63
CA ILE A 11 18.12 12.44 3.33
C ILE A 11 17.65 13.45 2.28
N LEU A 12 16.36 13.71 2.19
CA LEU A 12 15.79 14.67 1.23
C LEU A 12 16.28 16.09 1.48
N LYS A 13 16.35 16.52 2.75
CA LYS A 13 16.86 17.87 3.10
C LYS A 13 18.32 18.09 2.65
N LYS A 14 19.14 17.04 2.59
CA LYS A 14 20.53 17.11 2.12
C LYS A 14 20.67 17.12 0.59
N THR A 15 19.58 16.91 -0.14
CA THR A 15 19.59 16.94 -1.61
C THR A 15 19.44 18.38 -2.10
N LYS A 16 20.24 18.80 -3.06
CA LYS A 16 20.19 20.16 -3.65
C LYS A 16 18.83 20.61 -4.17
N ILE A 17 17.92 19.65 -4.44
CA ILE A 17 16.55 19.93 -4.92
C ILE A 17 15.66 20.47 -3.79
N PHE A 18 15.94 20.06 -2.54
CA PHE A 18 15.16 20.42 -1.35
C PHE A 18 15.99 21.25 -0.36
N GLU A 19 17.19 21.68 -0.76
CA GLU A 19 18.03 22.61 -0.02
C GLU A 19 17.43 24.03 -0.18
N GLY A 20 16.73 24.47 0.84
CA GLY A 20 16.15 25.80 0.91
C GLY A 20 16.26 26.35 2.33
N ASP A 21 16.42 27.66 2.44
CA ASP A 21 16.34 28.34 3.73
C ASP A 21 14.93 28.15 4.30
N PRO A 22 14.79 27.85 5.61
CA PRO A 22 13.49 27.82 6.24
C PRO A 22 12.82 29.16 6.04
N ALA A 23 11.61 29.15 5.46
CA ALA A 23 10.83 30.37 5.29
C ALA A 23 10.78 31.13 6.62
N PRO A 24 11.09 32.43 6.65
CA PRO A 24 11.03 33.20 7.90
C PRO A 24 9.61 33.13 8.43
N PHE A 25 9.47 32.50 9.60
CA PHE A 25 8.18 32.35 10.25
C PHE A 25 7.81 33.69 10.91
N VAL A 26 7.30 34.59 10.12
CA VAL A 26 6.74 35.87 10.60
C VAL A 26 5.24 35.66 10.68
N MET A 27 4.75 35.20 11.82
CA MET A 27 3.34 35.24 12.16
C MET A 27 3.17 36.17 13.33
N GLU A 28 2.50 37.31 13.11
CA GLU A 28 1.88 38.03 14.19
C GLU A 28 0.84 37.11 14.79
N LEU A 29 1.10 36.61 16.01
CA LEU A 29 0.20 35.74 16.71
C LEU A 29 -1.06 36.52 17.06
N PRO A 30 -2.23 36.22 16.47
CA PRO A 30 -3.47 36.83 16.89
C PRO A 30 -3.73 36.46 18.37
N ALA A 31 -4.43 37.35 19.09
CA ALA A 31 -4.77 37.10 20.48
C ALA A 31 -5.45 35.75 20.66
N TYR A 32 -4.89 34.94 21.56
CA TYR A 32 -5.44 33.61 21.84
C TYR A 32 -6.79 33.75 22.54
N HIS A 33 -7.84 33.28 21.88
CA HIS A 33 -9.16 33.10 22.48
C HIS A 33 -9.46 31.61 22.64
N TRP A 34 -10.04 31.24 23.75
CA TRP A 34 -10.53 29.87 23.93
C TRP A 34 -11.61 29.56 22.88
N PRO A 35 -11.44 28.49 22.09
CA PRO A 35 -12.43 28.14 21.08
C PRO A 35 -13.76 27.78 21.73
N THR A 36 -14.86 28.32 21.22
CA THR A 36 -16.19 27.93 21.71
C THR A 36 -16.51 26.50 21.25
N ALA A 37 -17.12 25.68 22.09
CA ALA A 37 -17.46 24.30 21.80
C ALA A 37 -18.30 24.18 20.50
N GLY A 38 -19.23 25.12 20.28
CA GLY A 38 -20.07 25.14 19.07
C GLY A 38 -19.27 25.33 17.78
N THR A 39 -18.28 26.24 17.77
CA THR A 39 -17.42 26.46 16.60
C THR A 39 -16.56 25.24 16.31
N VAL A 40 -16.00 24.61 17.36
CA VAL A 40 -15.19 23.40 17.23
C VAL A 40 -16.01 22.25 16.64
N LEU A 41 -17.17 21.95 17.22
CA LEU A 41 -18.06 20.88 16.77
C LEU A 41 -18.53 21.10 15.33
N ARG A 42 -18.88 22.33 14.97
CA ARG A 42 -19.31 22.66 13.61
C ARG A 42 -18.19 22.48 12.60
N SER A 43 -17.00 23.00 12.89
CA SER A 43 -15.83 22.84 12.01
C SER A 43 -15.41 21.37 11.88
N MET A 44 -15.49 20.60 12.95
CA MET A 44 -15.22 19.16 12.96
C MET A 44 -16.24 18.42 12.07
N TRP A 45 -17.53 18.74 12.21
CA TRP A 45 -18.59 18.15 11.40
C TRP A 45 -18.44 18.46 9.91
N GLU A 46 -18.23 19.72 9.56
CA GLU A 46 -18.08 20.16 8.17
C GLU A 46 -16.87 19.49 7.50
N ARG A 47 -15.73 19.43 8.20
CA ARG A 47 -14.51 18.77 7.70
C ARG A 47 -14.69 17.26 7.62
N GLY A 48 -15.26 16.64 8.66
CA GLY A 48 -15.55 15.20 8.70
C GLY A 48 -16.51 14.78 7.60
N TRP A 49 -17.61 15.52 7.42
CA TRP A 49 -18.58 15.22 6.37
C TRP A 49 -18.02 15.39 4.95
N SER A 50 -17.22 16.44 4.73
CA SER A 50 -16.51 16.63 3.46
C SER A 50 -15.54 15.50 3.16
N PHE A 51 -14.82 15.00 4.18
CA PHE A 51 -13.94 13.86 4.06
C PHE A 51 -14.71 12.59 3.73
N ILE A 52 -15.78 12.27 4.47
CA ILE A 52 -16.62 11.09 4.25
C ILE A 52 -17.18 11.06 2.83
N LYS A 53 -17.72 12.19 2.34
CA LYS A 53 -18.21 12.25 0.96
C LYS A 53 -17.14 11.94 -0.07
N LYS A 54 -15.97 12.54 0.04
CA LYS A 54 -14.90 12.39 -0.96
C LYS A 54 -14.23 11.02 -0.86
N ALA A 55 -13.82 10.62 0.33
CA ALA A 55 -13.16 9.33 0.55
C ALA A 55 -14.13 8.17 0.30
N GLY A 56 -15.36 8.25 0.78
CA GLY A 56 -16.37 7.21 0.59
C GLY A 56 -16.68 6.94 -0.88
N THR A 57 -16.78 7.98 -1.71
CA THR A 57 -17.01 7.80 -3.15
C THR A 57 -15.84 7.09 -3.84
N ILE A 58 -14.61 7.48 -3.52
CA ILE A 58 -13.39 6.88 -4.11
C ILE A 58 -13.26 5.43 -3.64
N ILE A 59 -13.46 5.16 -2.34
CA ILE A 59 -13.40 3.81 -1.78
C ILE A 59 -14.47 2.93 -2.40
N LEU A 60 -15.72 3.39 -2.48
CA LEU A 60 -16.81 2.62 -3.08
C LEU A 60 -16.50 2.27 -4.54
N LEU A 61 -16.10 3.25 -5.35
CA LEU A 61 -15.80 3.02 -6.76
C LEU A 61 -14.64 2.03 -6.93
N SER A 62 -13.55 2.23 -6.17
CA SER A 62 -12.41 1.34 -6.24
C SER A 62 -12.71 -0.06 -5.72
N THR A 63 -13.56 -0.22 -4.71
CA THR A 63 -14.00 -1.53 -4.23
C THR A 63 -14.82 -2.26 -5.29
N ILE A 64 -15.70 -1.57 -6.01
CA ILE A 64 -16.45 -2.16 -7.12
C ILE A 64 -15.52 -2.62 -8.24
N VAL A 65 -14.52 -1.81 -8.60
CA VAL A 65 -13.52 -2.17 -9.64
C VAL A 65 -12.70 -3.39 -9.21
N VAL A 66 -12.23 -3.42 -7.96
CA VAL A 66 -11.46 -4.56 -7.44
C VAL A 66 -12.34 -5.81 -7.39
N TRP A 67 -13.56 -5.71 -6.90
CA TRP A 67 -14.51 -6.83 -6.89
C TRP A 67 -14.72 -7.38 -8.30
N PHE A 68 -14.99 -6.51 -9.27
CA PHE A 68 -15.17 -6.91 -10.66
C PHE A 68 -13.92 -7.61 -11.22
N THR A 69 -12.75 -7.05 -11.03
CA THR A 69 -11.49 -7.64 -11.53
C THR A 69 -11.08 -8.93 -10.82
N THR A 70 -11.58 -9.16 -9.58
CA THR A 70 -11.33 -10.38 -8.81
C THR A 70 -12.24 -11.52 -9.27
N TYR A 71 -13.51 -11.24 -9.54
CA TYR A 71 -14.49 -12.29 -9.82
C TYR A 71 -14.78 -12.47 -11.31
N PHE A 72 -14.25 -11.63 -12.20
CA PHE A 72 -14.40 -11.80 -13.64
C PHE A 72 -13.07 -12.11 -14.31
N GLY A 73 -13.09 -13.03 -15.26
CA GLY A 73 -11.91 -13.44 -16.01
C GLY A 73 -12.24 -14.00 -17.38
N PHE A 74 -11.18 -14.23 -18.14
CA PHE A 74 -11.26 -14.88 -19.45
C PHE A 74 -10.87 -16.36 -19.30
N THR A 75 -11.82 -17.24 -19.51
CA THR A 75 -11.64 -18.70 -19.57
C THR A 75 -11.80 -19.20 -21.01
N GLU A 76 -11.59 -20.50 -21.24
CA GLU A 76 -11.79 -21.11 -22.57
C GLU A 76 -13.25 -20.96 -23.05
N ASP A 77 -14.20 -20.89 -22.14
CA ASP A 77 -15.63 -20.70 -22.42
C ASP A 77 -16.01 -19.22 -22.64
N GLY A 78 -15.05 -18.30 -22.58
CA GLY A 78 -15.25 -16.86 -22.75
C GLY A 78 -15.19 -16.06 -21.45
N PHE A 79 -15.73 -14.84 -21.49
CA PHE A 79 -15.77 -13.94 -20.34
C PHE A 79 -16.93 -14.32 -19.44
N ARG A 80 -16.63 -14.78 -18.21
CA ARG A 80 -17.63 -15.17 -17.21
C ARG A 80 -17.23 -14.79 -15.79
N MET A 81 -18.18 -14.88 -14.89
CA MET A 81 -17.91 -14.80 -13.46
C MET A 81 -17.26 -16.12 -13.01
N LEU A 82 -16.17 -16.02 -12.28
CA LEU A 82 -15.36 -17.13 -11.79
C LEU A 82 -15.85 -17.59 -10.42
N ALA A 83 -15.70 -18.87 -10.14
CA ALA A 83 -15.89 -19.42 -8.81
C ALA A 83 -14.66 -19.14 -7.92
N GLU A 84 -14.78 -19.35 -6.61
CA GLU A 84 -13.68 -19.02 -5.67
C GLU A 84 -12.41 -19.87 -5.86
N ASP A 85 -12.54 -21.03 -6.47
CA ASP A 85 -11.44 -21.93 -6.83
C ASP A 85 -10.72 -21.55 -8.13
N GLU A 86 -11.33 -20.67 -8.95
CA GLU A 86 -10.78 -20.24 -10.25
C GLU A 86 -10.23 -18.79 -10.22
N ILE A 87 -10.03 -18.20 -9.07
CA ILE A 87 -9.59 -16.79 -8.92
C ILE A 87 -8.22 -16.53 -9.57
N ASP A 88 -7.39 -17.53 -9.72
CA ASP A 88 -6.11 -17.45 -10.44
C ASP A 88 -6.28 -17.07 -11.94
N MET A 89 -7.42 -17.42 -12.55
CA MET A 89 -7.79 -17.04 -13.92
C MET A 89 -8.43 -15.65 -14.01
N SER A 90 -8.68 -14.99 -12.89
CA SER A 90 -9.26 -13.65 -12.86
C SER A 90 -8.34 -12.62 -13.52
N ILE A 91 -8.91 -11.49 -13.93
CA ILE A 91 -8.13 -10.37 -14.46
C ILE A 91 -7.07 -9.94 -13.45
N LEU A 92 -7.45 -9.83 -12.18
CA LEU A 92 -6.54 -9.45 -11.10
C LEU A 92 -5.49 -10.52 -10.82
N GLY A 93 -5.85 -11.81 -10.89
CA GLY A 93 -4.92 -12.93 -10.78
C GLY A 93 -3.85 -12.92 -11.88
N LYS A 94 -4.24 -12.71 -13.13
CA LYS A 94 -3.30 -12.57 -14.26
C LYS A 94 -2.37 -11.36 -14.14
N ILE A 95 -2.88 -10.23 -13.65
CA ILE A 95 -2.06 -9.06 -13.35
C ILE A 95 -1.06 -9.40 -12.23
N GLY A 96 -1.53 -10.08 -11.17
CA GLY A 96 -0.68 -10.55 -10.07
C GLY A 96 0.45 -11.46 -10.55
N GLN A 97 0.14 -12.44 -11.38
CA GLN A 97 1.12 -13.35 -11.98
C GLN A 97 2.14 -12.59 -12.85
N CYS A 98 1.69 -11.64 -13.67
CA CYS A 98 2.55 -10.82 -14.50
C CYS A 98 3.51 -9.96 -13.68
N LEU A 99 3.11 -9.46 -12.50
CA LEU A 99 3.91 -8.57 -11.65
C LEU A 99 4.67 -9.31 -10.55
N ALA A 100 4.36 -10.59 -10.28
CA ALA A 100 4.96 -11.36 -9.20
C ALA A 100 6.50 -11.40 -9.26
N TRP A 101 7.08 -11.41 -10.47
CA TRP A 101 8.54 -11.42 -10.66
C TRP A 101 9.26 -10.24 -9.99
N ILE A 102 8.59 -9.08 -9.84
CA ILE A 102 9.16 -7.89 -9.19
C ILE A 102 9.44 -8.17 -7.71
N PHE A 103 8.64 -9.02 -7.08
CA PHE A 103 8.71 -9.34 -5.65
C PHE A 103 9.51 -10.61 -5.32
N ILE A 104 9.98 -11.34 -6.34
CA ILE A 104 10.86 -12.50 -6.15
C ILE A 104 12.07 -12.17 -5.27
N PRO A 105 12.84 -11.06 -5.51
CA PRO A 105 14.00 -10.73 -4.69
C PRO A 105 13.67 -10.42 -3.23
N GLN A 106 12.40 -10.16 -2.92
CA GLN A 106 11.90 -9.86 -1.57
C GLN A 106 11.32 -11.10 -0.87
N GLY A 107 11.33 -12.26 -1.54
CA GLY A 107 10.90 -13.55 -0.98
C GLY A 107 9.38 -13.76 -0.90
N PHE A 108 8.56 -12.90 -1.52
CA PHE A 108 7.12 -13.07 -1.66
C PHE A 108 6.64 -12.87 -3.10
N GLY A 109 7.41 -13.38 -4.06
CA GLY A 109 7.11 -13.34 -5.48
C GLY A 109 5.98 -14.25 -5.94
N ASN A 110 4.99 -14.54 -5.08
CA ASN A 110 3.79 -15.26 -5.45
C ASN A 110 2.68 -14.30 -5.90
N TRP A 111 1.79 -14.79 -6.76
CA TRP A 111 0.72 -13.98 -7.32
C TRP A 111 -0.28 -13.53 -6.25
N GLN A 112 -0.54 -14.34 -5.21
CA GLN A 112 -1.47 -14.02 -4.13
C GLN A 112 -0.99 -12.80 -3.32
N ALA A 113 0.28 -12.78 -2.90
CA ALA A 113 0.85 -11.64 -2.18
C ALA A 113 0.91 -10.39 -3.07
N THR A 114 1.20 -10.57 -4.36
CA THR A 114 1.21 -9.47 -5.32
C THR A 114 -0.19 -8.85 -5.47
N VAL A 115 -1.23 -9.68 -5.64
CA VAL A 115 -2.62 -9.24 -5.69
C VAL A 115 -3.01 -8.54 -4.39
N ALA A 116 -2.66 -9.11 -3.23
CA ALA A 116 -2.94 -8.48 -1.94
C ALA A 116 -2.26 -7.10 -1.80
N SER A 117 -1.03 -6.93 -2.31
CA SER A 117 -0.34 -5.63 -2.32
C SER A 117 -1.03 -4.63 -3.26
N ILE A 118 -1.52 -5.06 -4.43
CA ILE A 118 -2.27 -4.22 -5.37
C ILE A 118 -3.61 -3.77 -4.76
N THR A 119 -4.36 -4.69 -4.15
CA THR A 119 -5.62 -4.35 -3.48
C THR A 119 -5.40 -3.43 -2.28
N GLY A 120 -4.25 -3.52 -1.62
CA GLY A 120 -3.82 -2.62 -0.56
C GLY A 120 -3.61 -1.17 -1.00
N LEU A 121 -3.37 -0.91 -2.30
CA LEU A 121 -3.36 0.45 -2.85
C LEU A 121 -4.76 1.08 -2.88
N VAL A 122 -5.80 0.28 -2.95
CA VAL A 122 -7.19 0.75 -2.87
C VAL A 122 -7.52 1.13 -1.43
N ALA A 123 -7.38 0.18 -0.54
CA ALA A 123 -7.55 0.34 0.90
C ALA A 123 -6.66 -0.67 1.63
N LYS A 124 -5.79 -0.22 2.52
CA LYS A 124 -4.83 -1.11 3.19
C LYS A 124 -5.51 -2.16 4.08
N GLU A 125 -6.72 -1.90 4.53
CA GLU A 125 -7.58 -2.81 5.26
C GLU A 125 -7.96 -4.05 4.42
N ASN A 126 -8.06 -3.88 3.11
CA ASN A 126 -8.42 -4.98 2.20
C ASN A 126 -7.32 -6.03 2.05
N ILE A 127 -6.06 -5.73 2.38
CA ILE A 127 -4.97 -6.70 2.33
C ILE A 127 -5.31 -7.95 3.12
N VAL A 128 -5.79 -7.78 4.37
CA VAL A 128 -6.13 -8.92 5.24
C VAL A 128 -7.29 -9.73 4.67
N GLY A 129 -8.33 -9.05 4.19
CA GLY A 129 -9.47 -9.71 3.55
C GLY A 129 -9.08 -10.47 2.28
N THR A 130 -8.30 -9.84 1.40
CA THR A 130 -7.80 -10.46 0.16
C THR A 130 -6.91 -11.66 0.46
N MET A 131 -5.98 -11.55 1.41
CA MET A 131 -5.17 -12.68 1.85
C MET A 131 -6.05 -13.81 2.41
N GLY A 132 -7.08 -13.49 3.19
CA GLY A 132 -8.06 -14.47 3.67
C GLY A 132 -8.72 -15.24 2.54
N ILE A 133 -9.17 -14.56 1.50
CA ILE A 133 -9.83 -15.19 0.33
C ILE A 133 -8.83 -16.00 -0.49
N LEU A 134 -7.68 -15.44 -0.84
CA LEU A 134 -6.71 -16.07 -1.73
C LEU A 134 -6.02 -17.30 -1.11
N TYR A 135 -5.91 -17.36 0.22
CA TYR A 135 -5.33 -18.50 0.93
C TYR A 135 -6.38 -19.43 1.55
N SER A 136 -7.69 -19.18 1.34
CA SER A 136 -8.76 -20.10 1.71
C SER A 136 -8.98 -21.22 0.68
N ALA A 137 -8.53 -21.04 -0.55
CA ALA A 137 -8.69 -21.97 -1.67
C ALA A 137 -7.72 -23.18 -1.57
N GLY A 138 -7.71 -23.89 -0.44
CA GLY A 138 -6.84 -25.07 -0.24
C GLY A 138 -7.34 -25.94 0.90
N GLU A 139 -6.86 -27.18 0.96
CA GLU A 139 -7.11 -28.06 2.12
C GLU A 139 -6.34 -27.51 3.32
N GLY A 140 -7.04 -27.06 4.35
CA GLY A 140 -6.44 -26.56 5.58
C GLY A 140 -6.96 -25.21 6.04
N SER A 141 -6.41 -24.72 7.13
CA SER A 141 -6.74 -23.35 7.58
C SER A 141 -5.96 -22.32 6.77
N VAL A 142 -6.55 -21.15 6.56
CA VAL A 142 -5.90 -19.99 5.89
C VAL A 142 -4.50 -19.73 6.47
N TYR A 143 -4.35 -19.85 7.79
CA TYR A 143 -3.08 -19.63 8.47
C TYR A 143 -2.02 -20.69 8.12
N ALA A 144 -2.42 -21.95 7.94
CA ALA A 144 -1.51 -23.03 7.56
C ALA A 144 -1.02 -22.83 6.12
N ASN A 145 -1.91 -22.45 5.20
CA ASN A 145 -1.56 -22.15 3.80
C ASN A 145 -0.64 -20.93 3.69
N MET A 146 -0.91 -19.89 4.47
CA MET A 146 -0.01 -18.72 4.55
C MET A 146 1.37 -19.10 5.13
N ALA A 147 1.41 -19.90 6.20
CA ALA A 147 2.66 -20.33 6.83
C ALA A 147 3.49 -21.25 5.92
N ALA A 148 2.86 -21.99 5.02
CA ALA A 148 3.56 -22.79 4.01
C ALA A 148 4.19 -21.90 2.91
N THR A 149 3.60 -20.74 2.62
CA THR A 149 4.04 -19.86 1.53
C THR A 149 5.03 -18.79 2.01
N PHE A 150 4.85 -18.25 3.22
CA PHE A 150 5.69 -17.21 3.76
C PHE A 150 6.68 -17.76 4.78
N THR A 151 7.96 -17.44 4.59
CA THR A 151 8.95 -17.52 5.66
C THR A 151 8.80 -16.33 6.60
N VAL A 152 9.35 -16.42 7.81
CA VAL A 152 9.33 -15.28 8.75
C VAL A 152 9.94 -14.03 8.11
N ALA A 153 11.06 -14.18 7.40
CA ALA A 153 11.74 -13.05 6.73
C ALA A 153 10.87 -12.45 5.61
N SER A 154 10.26 -13.29 4.76
CA SER A 154 9.40 -12.79 3.68
C SER A 154 8.10 -12.19 4.18
N GLY A 155 7.54 -12.69 5.29
CA GLY A 155 6.38 -12.09 5.94
C GLY A 155 6.67 -10.69 6.46
N TYR A 156 7.80 -10.48 7.14
CA TYR A 156 8.22 -9.14 7.58
C TYR A 156 8.53 -8.21 6.40
N ALA A 157 9.12 -8.73 5.33
CA ALA A 157 9.38 -7.95 4.11
C ALA A 157 8.07 -7.49 3.45
N PHE A 158 7.08 -8.39 3.34
CA PHE A 158 5.74 -8.07 2.84
C PHE A 158 5.05 -6.99 3.67
N LEU A 159 5.11 -7.10 5.00
CA LEU A 159 4.56 -6.09 5.91
C LEU A 159 5.27 -4.74 5.77
N ALA A 160 6.62 -4.74 5.70
CA ALA A 160 7.41 -3.52 5.52
C ALA A 160 7.10 -2.84 4.18
N PHE A 161 6.97 -3.61 3.10
CA PHE A 161 6.57 -3.09 1.80
C PHE A 161 5.21 -2.41 1.83
N ASN A 162 4.19 -3.10 2.32
CA ASN A 162 2.83 -2.57 2.37
C ASN A 162 2.68 -1.40 3.34
N LEU A 163 3.50 -1.33 4.39
CA LEU A 163 3.52 -0.18 5.31
C LEU A 163 4.07 1.08 4.64
N LEU A 164 5.16 0.95 3.88
CA LEU A 164 5.91 2.09 3.32
C LEU A 164 5.52 2.44 1.89
N CYS A 165 4.88 1.52 1.17
CA CYS A 165 4.42 1.75 -0.20
C CYS A 165 3.42 2.91 -0.27
N ALA A 166 3.14 3.37 -1.50
CA ALA A 166 2.19 4.44 -1.77
C ALA A 166 0.92 4.31 -0.92
N PRO A 167 0.38 5.42 -0.42
CA PRO A 167 -0.85 5.41 0.35
C PRO A 167 -2.04 5.05 -0.54
N CYS A 168 -3.19 4.74 0.07
CA CYS A 168 -4.41 4.40 -0.67
C CYS A 168 -4.85 5.53 -1.61
N PHE A 169 -5.65 5.21 -2.61
CA PHE A 169 -6.11 6.18 -3.63
C PHE A 169 -6.77 7.43 -3.03
N ALA A 170 -7.48 7.30 -1.92
CA ALA A 170 -8.07 8.45 -1.23
C ALA A 170 -6.99 9.43 -0.72
N ALA A 171 -5.93 8.90 -0.10
CA ALA A 171 -4.81 9.71 0.38
C ALA A 171 -3.98 10.26 -0.79
N MET A 172 -3.78 9.49 -1.86
CA MET A 172 -3.13 9.97 -3.09
C MET A 172 -3.89 11.16 -3.70
N GLY A 173 -5.22 11.10 -3.70
CA GLY A 173 -6.06 12.22 -4.14
C GLY A 173 -5.89 13.48 -3.27
N ALA A 174 -5.73 13.31 -1.96
CA ALA A 174 -5.43 14.42 -1.05
C ALA A 174 -4.03 15.01 -1.31
N ILE A 175 -3.00 14.17 -1.41
CA ILE A 175 -1.62 14.58 -1.72
C ILE A 175 -1.57 15.36 -3.04
N LYS A 176 -2.23 14.86 -4.10
CA LYS A 176 -2.27 15.53 -5.40
C LYS A 176 -2.86 16.94 -5.30
N ARG A 177 -3.91 17.11 -4.49
CA ARG A 177 -4.54 18.41 -4.28
C ARG A 177 -3.65 19.37 -3.50
N GLU A 178 -3.01 18.90 -2.42
CA GLU A 178 -2.12 19.72 -1.59
C GLU A 178 -0.85 20.13 -2.35
N MET A 179 -0.28 19.23 -3.15
CA MET A 179 0.93 19.53 -3.94
C MET A 179 0.66 20.49 -5.09
N ASN A 180 -0.57 20.60 -5.57
CA ASN A 180 -0.98 21.43 -6.71
C ASN A 180 -0.04 21.35 -7.93
N ASN A 181 0.72 20.28 -8.04
CA ASN A 181 1.68 20.02 -9.11
C ASN A 181 1.75 18.53 -9.41
N THR A 182 1.27 18.14 -10.58
CA THR A 182 1.18 16.74 -11.00
C THR A 182 2.55 16.06 -11.13
N ARG A 183 3.58 16.82 -11.52
CA ARG A 183 4.95 16.27 -11.68
C ARG A 183 5.52 15.88 -10.31
N TRP A 184 5.43 16.75 -9.32
CA TRP A 184 5.90 16.49 -7.96
C TRP A 184 5.08 15.39 -7.28
N PHE A 185 3.79 15.32 -7.56
CA PHE A 185 2.94 14.24 -7.09
C PHE A 185 3.47 12.86 -7.53
N TRP A 186 3.74 12.68 -8.84
CA TRP A 186 4.25 11.40 -9.33
C TRP A 186 5.66 11.07 -8.82
N ILE A 187 6.51 12.09 -8.65
CA ILE A 187 7.84 11.93 -8.04
C ILE A 187 7.70 11.45 -6.59
N ALA A 188 6.79 12.02 -5.81
CA ALA A 188 6.54 11.63 -4.43
C ALA A 188 6.04 10.18 -4.32
N ILE A 189 5.08 9.78 -5.18
CA ILE A 189 4.57 8.41 -5.21
C ILE A 189 5.68 7.42 -5.64
N GLY A 190 6.43 7.74 -6.68
CA GLY A 190 7.56 6.93 -7.14
C GLY A 190 8.64 6.77 -6.07
N TYR A 191 8.96 7.85 -5.35
CA TYR A 191 9.88 7.82 -4.22
C TYR A 191 9.39 6.90 -3.10
N GLN A 192 8.12 6.98 -2.71
CA GLN A 192 7.54 6.12 -1.67
C GLN A 192 7.59 4.65 -2.07
N CYS A 193 7.19 4.31 -3.31
CA CYS A 193 7.26 2.94 -3.81
C CYS A 193 8.70 2.42 -3.88
N GLY A 194 9.64 3.24 -4.35
CA GLY A 194 11.05 2.89 -4.42
C GLY A 194 11.67 2.68 -3.03
N LEU A 195 11.37 3.57 -2.08
CA LEU A 195 11.80 3.44 -0.69
C LEU A 195 11.24 2.16 -0.05
N ALA A 196 9.95 1.90 -0.25
CA ALA A 196 9.29 0.69 0.24
C ALA A 196 9.96 -0.57 -0.30
N TYR A 197 10.27 -0.58 -1.59
CA TYR A 197 10.94 -1.69 -2.25
C TYR A 197 12.34 -1.95 -1.66
N VAL A 198 13.16 -0.91 -1.53
CA VAL A 198 14.52 -1.02 -0.98
C VAL A 198 14.50 -1.48 0.47
N VAL A 199 13.63 -0.88 1.31
CA VAL A 199 13.53 -1.26 2.74
C VAL A 199 13.04 -2.70 2.88
N SER A 200 12.04 -3.10 2.11
CA SER A 200 11.52 -4.48 2.12
C SER A 200 12.60 -5.48 1.69
N LEU A 201 13.37 -5.16 0.65
CA LEU A 201 14.50 -5.97 0.20
C LEU A 201 15.56 -6.12 1.31
N CYS A 202 15.91 -5.01 1.97
CA CYS A 202 16.85 -5.04 3.10
C CYS A 202 16.32 -5.92 4.25
N VAL A 203 15.03 -5.78 4.60
CA VAL A 203 14.40 -6.60 5.66
C VAL A 203 14.46 -8.09 5.29
N TYR A 204 14.15 -8.44 4.05
CA TYR A 204 14.24 -9.82 3.58
C TYR A 204 15.66 -10.35 3.64
N GLN A 205 16.63 -9.64 3.08
CA GLN A 205 18.03 -10.08 3.02
C GLN A 205 18.67 -10.20 4.40
N ILE A 206 18.42 -9.23 5.29
CA ILE A 206 18.89 -9.30 6.67
C ILE A 206 18.20 -10.44 7.43
N GLY A 207 16.88 -10.58 7.25
CA GLY A 207 16.11 -11.64 7.89
C GLY A 207 16.58 -13.03 7.47
N THR A 208 16.83 -13.27 6.19
CA THR A 208 17.36 -14.55 5.69
C THR A 208 18.79 -14.79 6.16
N LEU A 209 19.64 -13.77 6.17
CA LEU A 209 21.01 -13.88 6.66
C LEU A 209 21.04 -14.32 8.14
N ILE A 210 20.15 -13.78 8.97
CA ILE A 210 20.05 -14.13 10.40
C ILE A 210 19.51 -15.56 10.60
N THR A 211 18.55 -15.99 9.76
CA THR A 211 17.86 -17.28 9.95
C THR A 211 18.59 -18.45 9.27
N THR A 212 19.21 -18.22 8.12
CA THR A 212 19.82 -19.28 7.30
C THR A 212 21.34 -19.14 7.12
N GLY A 213 21.91 -17.99 7.52
CA GLY A 213 23.35 -17.69 7.34
C GLY A 213 23.74 -17.37 5.89
N ALA A 214 22.77 -17.28 4.96
CA ALA A 214 23.00 -16.96 3.54
C ALA A 214 22.04 -15.87 3.07
N PHE A 215 22.44 -15.15 2.03
CA PHE A 215 21.54 -14.18 1.38
C PHE A 215 20.40 -14.94 0.68
N GLY A 216 19.17 -14.45 0.86
CA GLY A 216 17.99 -15.06 0.22
C GLY A 216 18.04 -14.84 -1.29
N ILE A 217 18.21 -15.92 -2.04
CA ILE A 217 17.83 -15.96 -3.45
C ILE A 217 16.34 -16.24 -3.41
N GLY A 218 15.50 -15.22 -3.74
CA GLY A 218 14.07 -15.34 -3.66
C GLY A 218 13.60 -16.66 -4.26
N THR A 219 13.18 -17.59 -3.41
CA THR A 219 12.59 -18.85 -3.85
C THR A 219 11.14 -18.59 -4.23
N VAL A 220 10.81 -18.96 -5.46
CA VAL A 220 9.44 -19.09 -5.96
C VAL A 220 8.75 -20.21 -5.23
#